data_a6652d5f884e0df3459e6effe46a2e97
#
_entry.id   a6652d5f884e0df3459e6effe46a2e97
#
_cell.length_a   1.000
_cell.length_b   1.000
_cell.length_c   1.000
_cell.angle_alpha   90.00
_cell.angle_beta   90.00
_cell.angle_gamma   90.00
#
_symmetry.space_group_name_H-M   'P 1'
#
loop_
_entity.id
_entity.type
_entity.pdbx_description
1 polymer ?
#
loop_
_entity_poly.entity_id
_entity_poly.type
_entity_poly.pdbx_seq_one_letter_code
_entity_poly.pdbx_strand_id
1 'polypeptide(L)'
;MATDSIVVVGGGLAAGRLAAEYRESGGEADVTILAAEPDPPYHRPPLTKGFLRREQDRDSTLLQPLPEWEEAVVEVRLESPVAVIHPDEHEVELAGGERVGYETLVLATGARPRALPVPGADLVGVHTYRTLADAEAVSSAAEEAHSAIVIGGSFIGSETAASLHTRGLAVTQVEMGPTLMPQLACPDLSAELVELYRAEGVDVRLGTQVEELTGNGRLLTGARTDDGETVEAYLAIVGVGVEPNVELAEEAGADIDDGVVVDERFRTSLQDVYAIGDVARYPDPTSGRQRRIEHWTNADAQGAHLGRQLAGSRAAYDALPVFFTQLFGRKLQVLGDAERAAECVLRGSLAEGRFIGFHLDEERRLVGAVIHGESADVAVELEDLIRRAVVVDDSVRLLDENLRPAEAVVA
;
A
#
# COMPACT_ATOMS: atom_id res chain seq x y z
N MET A 1 17.56 -0.85 37.31
CA MET A 1 16.65 -1.84 36.68
C MET A 1 16.71 -1.49 35.23
N ALA A 2 16.99 -2.45 34.35
CA ALA A 2 16.87 -2.20 32.94
C ALA A 2 15.40 -1.78 32.71
N THR A 3 15.18 -0.67 32.08
CA THR A 3 13.84 -0.26 31.62
C THR A 3 13.54 -1.10 30.39
N ASP A 4 12.41 -1.79 30.40
CA ASP A 4 11.93 -2.51 29.21
C ASP A 4 11.99 -1.52 28.02
N SER A 5 12.59 -1.93 26.90
CA SER A 5 12.79 -1.06 25.74
C SER A 5 12.26 -1.71 24.47
N ILE A 6 11.49 -0.96 23.70
CA ILE A 6 10.98 -1.34 22.38
C ILE A 6 11.67 -0.49 21.34
N VAL A 7 12.43 -1.14 20.44
CA VAL A 7 13.02 -0.48 19.29
C VAL A 7 12.26 -0.87 18.03
N VAL A 8 11.83 0.13 17.25
CA VAL A 8 11.11 -0.07 15.99
C VAL A 8 11.99 0.40 14.84
N VAL A 9 12.34 -0.50 13.94
CA VAL A 9 13.13 -0.19 12.73
C VAL A 9 12.21 0.13 11.57
N GLY A 10 12.22 1.39 11.14
CA GLY A 10 11.37 1.94 10.11
C GLY A 10 10.42 3.02 10.66
N GLY A 11 10.32 4.17 9.97
CA GLY A 11 9.51 5.32 10.35
C GLY A 11 8.16 5.41 9.64
N GLY A 12 7.62 4.27 9.15
CA GLY A 12 6.35 4.23 8.43
C GLY A 12 5.11 4.22 9.34
N LEU A 13 3.94 4.12 8.70
CA LEU A 13 2.64 4.09 9.39
C LEU A 13 2.57 3.00 10.45
N ALA A 14 3.00 1.77 10.13
CA ALA A 14 2.92 0.65 11.08
C ALA A 14 3.70 0.93 12.38
N ALA A 15 4.88 1.54 12.27
CA ALA A 15 5.69 1.96 13.41
C ALA A 15 4.99 3.02 14.25
N GLY A 16 4.49 4.08 13.59
CA GLY A 16 3.77 5.16 14.28
C GLY A 16 2.51 4.66 14.98
N ARG A 17 1.70 3.83 14.30
CA ARG A 17 0.48 3.25 14.91
C ARG A 17 0.79 2.31 16.06
N LEU A 18 1.86 1.52 15.98
CA LEU A 18 2.31 0.68 17.09
C LEU A 18 2.63 1.54 18.31
N ALA A 19 3.47 2.57 18.13
CA ALA A 19 3.92 3.42 19.24
C ALA A 19 2.74 4.18 19.89
N ALA A 20 1.85 4.76 19.08
CA ALA A 20 0.67 5.47 19.57
C ALA A 20 -0.26 4.53 20.35
N GLU A 21 -0.63 3.40 19.76
CA GLU A 21 -1.53 2.42 20.39
C GLU A 21 -0.94 1.77 21.64
N TYR A 22 0.40 1.54 21.64
CA TYR A 22 1.09 1.04 22.82
C TYR A 22 0.91 1.99 24.01
N ARG A 23 1.10 3.30 23.78
CA ARG A 23 0.89 4.34 24.81
C ARG A 23 -0.57 4.46 25.22
N GLU A 24 -1.50 4.50 24.27
CA GLU A 24 -2.94 4.56 24.50
C GLU A 24 -3.43 3.36 25.34
N SER A 25 -2.78 2.20 25.16
CA SER A 25 -3.07 0.97 25.93
C SER A 25 -2.35 0.88 27.27
N GLY A 26 -1.65 1.95 27.70
CA GLY A 26 -0.98 2.03 29.01
C GLY A 26 0.39 1.37 29.06
N GLY A 27 1.05 1.17 27.93
CA GLY A 27 2.42 0.66 27.88
C GLY A 27 3.43 1.65 28.46
N GLU A 28 4.35 1.19 29.31
CA GLU A 28 5.29 2.02 30.10
C GLU A 28 6.75 1.90 29.63
N ALA A 29 7.09 0.89 28.78
CA ALA A 29 8.45 0.72 28.28
C ALA A 29 8.91 1.91 27.42
N ASP A 30 10.20 2.16 27.36
CA ASP A 30 10.77 3.14 26.45
C ASP A 30 10.54 2.71 25.00
N VAL A 31 10.04 3.61 24.15
CA VAL A 31 9.80 3.34 22.73
C VAL A 31 10.67 4.24 21.87
N THR A 32 11.51 3.64 21.03
CA THR A 32 12.35 4.38 20.05
C THR A 32 12.03 3.92 18.63
N ILE A 33 11.64 4.85 17.77
CA ILE A 33 11.45 4.64 16.33
C ILE A 33 12.72 5.12 15.61
N LEU A 34 13.38 4.21 14.87
CA LEU A 34 14.55 4.50 14.06
C LEU A 34 14.11 4.65 12.59
N ALA A 35 13.94 5.88 12.14
CA ALA A 35 13.50 6.22 10.79
C ALA A 35 14.67 6.56 9.88
N ALA A 36 14.75 5.93 8.70
CA ALA A 36 15.73 6.29 7.68
C ALA A 36 15.37 7.59 6.94
N GLU A 37 14.08 7.92 6.86
CA GLU A 37 13.55 9.14 6.24
C GLU A 37 13.72 10.36 7.19
N PRO A 38 13.76 11.60 6.63
CA PRO A 38 13.84 12.82 7.44
C PRO A 38 12.49 13.26 8.03
N ASP A 39 11.45 12.48 7.82
CA ASP A 39 10.08 12.77 8.22
C ASP A 39 9.61 11.85 9.35
N PRO A 40 8.83 12.38 10.33
CA PRO A 40 8.14 11.54 11.28
C PRO A 40 7.10 10.66 10.57
N PRO A 41 6.54 9.62 11.22
CA PRO A 41 5.54 8.76 10.60
C PRO A 41 4.39 9.52 9.94
N TYR A 42 4.03 9.16 8.71
CA TYR A 42 3.03 9.85 7.90
C TYR A 42 2.16 8.89 7.07
N HIS A 43 1.02 9.43 6.59
CA HIS A 43 0.08 8.73 5.71
C HIS A 43 0.56 8.80 4.26
N ARG A 44 0.81 7.65 3.61
CA ARG A 44 1.20 7.57 2.19
C ARG A 44 0.05 7.75 1.18
N PRO A 45 -1.23 7.38 1.48
CA PRO A 45 -2.31 7.52 0.50
C PRO A 45 -2.54 8.94 -0.05
N PRO A 46 -2.32 10.03 0.69
CA PRO A 46 -2.43 11.38 0.14
C PRO A 46 -1.42 11.68 -0.96
N LEU A 47 -0.24 11.04 -0.94
CA LEU A 47 0.90 11.40 -1.78
C LEU A 47 0.57 11.35 -3.29
N THR A 48 -0.10 10.28 -3.74
CA THR A 48 -0.54 10.11 -5.13
C THR A 48 -1.84 10.86 -5.47
N LYS A 49 -2.49 11.46 -4.49
CA LYS A 49 -3.83 12.06 -4.58
C LYS A 49 -3.80 13.56 -4.25
N GLY A 50 -4.34 13.93 -3.09
CA GLY A 50 -4.52 15.32 -2.66
C GLY A 50 -3.20 16.09 -2.56
N PHE A 51 -2.13 15.45 -2.11
CA PHE A 51 -0.80 16.06 -2.07
C PHE A 51 -0.28 16.36 -3.48
N LEU A 52 -0.30 15.36 -4.38
CA LEU A 52 0.13 15.56 -5.77
C LEU A 52 -0.74 16.60 -6.49
N ARG A 53 -2.04 16.68 -6.21
CA ARG A 53 -2.95 17.68 -6.76
C ARG A 53 -2.85 19.06 -6.07
N ARG A 54 -2.01 19.19 -5.00
CA ARG A 54 -1.85 20.41 -4.20
C ARG A 54 -3.11 20.84 -3.45
N GLU A 55 -3.95 19.90 -3.13
CA GLU A 55 -5.13 20.07 -2.27
C GLU A 55 -4.79 19.87 -0.78
N GLN A 56 -3.63 19.26 -0.50
CA GLN A 56 -3.09 18.96 0.82
C GLN A 56 -1.62 19.37 0.88
N ASP A 57 -1.19 19.86 2.03
CA ASP A 57 0.19 20.20 2.34
C ASP A 57 0.92 19.04 3.04
N ARG A 58 2.23 19.22 3.28
CA ARG A 58 3.10 18.26 3.95
C ARG A 58 2.61 17.92 5.36
N ASP A 59 2.27 18.94 6.15
CA ASP A 59 1.90 18.74 7.55
C ASP A 59 0.62 17.94 7.70
N SER A 60 -0.32 18.09 6.77
CA SER A 60 -1.57 17.32 6.73
C SER A 60 -1.37 15.83 6.42
N THR A 61 -0.19 15.42 5.94
CA THR A 61 0.15 14.02 5.72
C THR A 61 0.69 13.32 6.97
N LEU A 62 1.23 14.07 7.93
CA LEU A 62 1.84 13.51 9.14
C LEU A 62 0.81 12.75 9.98
N LEU A 63 1.23 11.65 10.61
CA LEU A 63 0.41 10.96 11.59
C LEU A 63 0.23 11.85 12.82
N GLN A 64 1.33 12.43 13.27
CA GLN A 64 1.39 13.53 14.23
C GLN A 64 2.75 14.24 14.12
N PRO A 65 2.87 15.52 14.52
CA PRO A 65 4.13 16.25 14.51
C PRO A 65 5.10 15.75 15.60
N LEU A 66 6.42 15.99 15.41
CA LEU A 66 7.46 15.53 16.35
C LEU A 66 7.20 15.90 17.83
N PRO A 67 6.77 17.14 18.18
CA PRO A 67 6.50 17.48 19.58
C PRO A 67 5.43 16.59 20.24
N GLU A 68 4.45 16.15 19.50
CA GLU A 68 3.40 15.25 20.02
C GLU A 68 3.93 13.83 20.30
N TRP A 69 4.94 13.36 19.52
CA TRP A 69 5.67 12.11 19.82
C TRP A 69 6.45 12.24 21.13
N GLU A 70 7.13 13.37 21.35
CA GLU A 70 7.87 13.65 22.58
C GLU A 70 6.91 13.71 23.80
N GLU A 71 5.76 14.38 23.67
CA GLU A 71 4.72 14.42 24.71
C GLU A 71 4.16 13.03 25.04
N ALA A 72 4.06 12.15 24.02
CA ALA A 72 3.67 10.76 24.18
C ALA A 72 4.82 9.87 24.72
N VAL A 73 5.99 10.43 25.04
CA VAL A 73 7.17 9.68 25.51
C VAL A 73 7.64 8.64 24.49
N VAL A 74 7.57 8.98 23.21
CA VAL A 74 8.10 8.18 22.09
C VAL A 74 9.25 8.92 21.47
N GLU A 75 10.44 8.34 21.47
CA GLU A 75 11.60 8.88 20.78
C GLU A 75 11.51 8.55 19.28
N VAL A 76 11.46 9.56 18.40
CA VAL A 76 11.54 9.37 16.95
C VAL A 76 12.87 9.91 16.45
N ARG A 77 13.77 9.01 16.08
CA ARG A 77 15.10 9.34 15.54
C ARG A 77 15.03 9.31 14.03
N LEU A 78 14.99 10.49 13.43
CA LEU A 78 14.99 10.69 11.98
C LEU A 78 16.40 10.52 11.41
N GLU A 79 16.51 10.26 10.10
CA GLU A 79 17.79 10.09 9.39
C GLU A 79 18.74 9.08 10.09
N SER A 80 18.14 8.06 10.72
CA SER A 80 18.82 7.06 11.54
C SER A 80 18.64 5.65 10.95
N PRO A 81 19.16 5.39 9.73
CA PRO A 81 19.04 4.09 9.10
C PRO A 81 19.81 3.02 9.89
N VAL A 82 19.14 1.92 10.18
CA VAL A 82 19.77 0.73 10.76
C VAL A 82 20.51 -0.01 9.65
N ALA A 83 21.76 -0.37 9.92
CA ALA A 83 22.62 -1.09 9.00
C ALA A 83 22.74 -2.59 9.34
N VAL A 84 22.73 -2.95 10.63
CA VAL A 84 22.91 -4.33 11.10
C VAL A 84 22.01 -4.60 12.31
N ILE A 85 21.48 -5.82 12.40
CA ILE A 85 20.84 -6.35 13.59
C ILE A 85 21.75 -7.40 14.21
N HIS A 86 22.02 -7.31 15.51
CA HIS A 86 22.79 -8.25 16.32
C HIS A 86 21.83 -8.97 17.28
N PRO A 87 21.15 -10.04 16.84
CA PRO A 87 20.07 -10.64 17.65
C PRO A 87 20.57 -11.28 18.94
N ASP A 88 21.78 -11.85 18.96
CA ASP A 88 22.36 -12.48 20.14
C ASP A 88 22.75 -11.45 21.23
N GLU A 89 23.11 -10.23 20.80
CA GLU A 89 23.47 -9.12 21.68
C GLU A 89 22.27 -8.25 22.06
N HIS A 90 21.10 -8.46 21.44
CA HIS A 90 19.92 -7.59 21.53
C HIS A 90 20.24 -6.13 21.21
N GLU A 91 20.97 -5.90 20.11
CA GLU A 91 21.37 -4.57 19.64
C GLU A 91 21.06 -4.39 18.14
N VAL A 92 20.76 -3.16 17.73
CA VAL A 92 20.84 -2.74 16.34
C VAL A 92 21.97 -1.75 16.15
N GLU A 93 22.66 -1.80 15.01
CA GLU A 93 23.71 -0.86 14.65
C GLU A 93 23.22 0.09 13.55
N LEU A 94 23.30 1.39 13.80
CA LEU A 94 22.99 2.42 12.83
C LEU A 94 24.11 2.51 11.77
N ALA A 95 23.80 3.05 10.60
CA ALA A 95 24.80 3.27 9.54
C ALA A 95 26.00 4.13 9.98
N GLY A 96 25.82 4.95 11.04
CA GLY A 96 26.88 5.73 11.68
C GLY A 96 27.75 4.95 12.67
N GLY A 97 27.50 3.65 12.92
CA GLY A 97 28.23 2.79 13.86
C GLY A 97 27.76 2.91 15.31
N GLU A 98 26.75 3.73 15.62
CA GLU A 98 26.11 3.75 16.93
C GLU A 98 25.28 2.48 17.13
N ARG A 99 25.33 1.90 18.34
CA ARG A 99 24.51 0.75 18.72
C ARG A 99 23.41 1.16 19.69
N VAL A 100 22.22 0.60 19.45
CA VAL A 100 21.02 0.81 20.25
C VAL A 100 20.53 -0.54 20.75
N GLY A 101 20.50 -0.73 22.08
CA GLY A 101 20.01 -1.96 22.71
C GLY A 101 18.50 -2.03 22.74
N TYR A 102 17.93 -3.25 22.73
CA TYR A 102 16.49 -3.48 22.84
C TYR A 102 16.19 -4.71 23.69
N GLU A 103 15.00 -4.73 24.30
CA GLU A 103 14.38 -5.95 24.82
C GLU A 103 13.36 -6.53 23.85
N THR A 104 12.74 -5.67 23.06
CA THR A 104 11.83 -6.03 21.96
C THR A 104 12.23 -5.25 20.72
N LEU A 105 12.45 -5.96 19.60
CA LEU A 105 12.69 -5.36 18.30
C LEU A 105 11.49 -5.56 17.40
N VAL A 106 11.08 -4.49 16.69
CA VAL A 106 10.00 -4.56 15.70
C VAL A 106 10.51 -4.09 14.34
N LEU A 107 10.46 -4.96 13.35
CA LEU A 107 10.79 -4.65 11.96
C LEU A 107 9.55 -4.10 11.25
N ALA A 108 9.58 -2.81 10.94
CA ALA A 108 8.55 -2.10 10.18
C ALA A 108 9.16 -1.41 8.95
N THR A 109 10.13 -2.10 8.32
CA THR A 109 10.96 -1.59 7.21
C THR A 109 10.18 -1.39 5.91
N GLY A 110 8.98 -1.96 5.80
CA GLY A 110 8.08 -1.78 4.68
C GLY A 110 8.61 -2.36 3.36
N ALA A 111 8.42 -1.62 2.28
CA ALA A 111 8.79 -2.02 0.92
C ALA A 111 9.31 -0.82 0.13
N ARG A 112 10.08 -1.07 -0.93
CA ARG A 112 10.61 -0.07 -1.88
C ARG A 112 10.10 -0.30 -3.30
N PRO A 113 10.01 0.75 -4.14
CA PRO A 113 9.65 0.60 -5.55
C PRO A 113 10.64 -0.30 -6.29
N ARG A 114 10.12 -1.12 -7.19
CA ARG A 114 10.96 -1.88 -8.15
C ARG A 114 11.58 -0.92 -9.15
N ALA A 115 12.85 -1.14 -9.47
CA ALA A 115 13.51 -0.45 -10.55
C ALA A 115 12.94 -0.89 -11.91
N LEU A 116 12.85 0.03 -12.85
CA LEU A 116 12.54 -0.28 -14.25
C LEU A 116 13.85 -0.65 -14.97
N PRO A 117 14.06 -1.92 -15.39
CA PRO A 117 15.33 -2.36 -15.93
C PRO A 117 15.46 -2.07 -17.43
N VAL A 118 15.31 -0.79 -17.81
CA VAL A 118 15.42 -0.35 -19.22
C VAL A 118 16.47 0.75 -19.35
N PRO A 119 17.08 0.93 -20.53
CA PRO A 119 17.96 2.07 -20.80
C PRO A 119 17.25 3.40 -20.51
N GLY A 120 17.96 4.37 -19.93
CA GLY A 120 17.44 5.69 -19.64
C GLY A 120 16.64 5.81 -18.35
N ALA A 121 16.52 4.75 -17.54
CA ALA A 121 15.84 4.80 -16.25
C ALA A 121 16.48 5.75 -15.21
N ASP A 122 17.72 6.19 -15.47
CA ASP A 122 18.48 7.15 -14.65
C ASP A 122 18.43 8.60 -15.18
N LEU A 123 17.63 8.87 -16.21
CA LEU A 123 17.45 10.22 -16.76
C LEU A 123 16.74 11.12 -15.74
N VAL A 124 17.13 12.40 -15.73
CA VAL A 124 16.43 13.44 -14.96
C VAL A 124 15.02 13.61 -15.51
N GLY A 125 14.02 13.54 -14.66
CA GLY A 125 12.60 13.50 -15.02
C GLY A 125 11.98 12.11 -14.90
N VAL A 126 12.80 11.08 -14.58
CA VAL A 126 12.31 9.73 -14.24
C VAL A 126 12.23 9.60 -12.72
N HIS A 127 11.06 9.21 -12.23
CA HIS A 127 10.79 9.09 -10.80
C HIS A 127 10.10 7.77 -10.46
N THR A 128 10.44 7.20 -9.33
CA THR A 128 9.62 6.25 -8.59
C THR A 128 8.70 7.00 -7.62
N TYR A 129 7.76 6.30 -6.98
CA TYR A 129 6.79 6.97 -6.11
C TYR A 129 6.53 6.14 -4.85
N ARG A 130 7.11 6.56 -3.72
CA ARG A 130 6.92 5.88 -2.44
C ARG A 130 6.95 6.83 -1.25
N THR A 131 7.94 7.72 -1.20
CA THR A 131 8.21 8.59 -0.06
C THR A 131 7.60 9.98 -0.24
N LEU A 132 7.55 10.75 0.86
CA LEU A 132 7.15 12.16 0.81
C LEU A 132 8.11 12.97 -0.06
N ALA A 133 9.42 12.67 0.00
CA ALA A 133 10.42 13.30 -0.85
C ALA A 133 10.19 12.98 -2.35
N ASP A 134 9.80 11.75 -2.69
CA ASP A 134 9.41 11.41 -4.08
C ASP A 134 8.21 12.25 -4.52
N ALA A 135 7.20 12.37 -3.64
CA ALA A 135 5.99 13.14 -3.93
C ALA A 135 6.28 14.63 -4.15
N GLU A 136 7.17 15.21 -3.35
CA GLU A 136 7.64 16.60 -3.51
C GLU A 136 8.40 16.76 -4.83
N ALA A 137 9.31 15.82 -5.16
CA ALA A 137 10.06 15.84 -6.41
C ALA A 137 9.15 15.76 -7.64
N VAL A 138 8.20 14.81 -7.64
CA VAL A 138 7.22 14.66 -8.72
C VAL A 138 6.31 15.88 -8.80
N SER A 139 5.84 16.40 -7.66
CA SER A 139 4.98 17.59 -7.64
C SER A 139 5.70 18.82 -8.23
N SER A 140 6.98 18.98 -7.95
CA SER A 140 7.82 20.04 -8.51
C SER A 140 8.07 19.84 -10.01
N ALA A 141 8.47 18.63 -10.42
CA ALA A 141 8.69 18.31 -11.84
C ALA A 141 7.43 18.51 -12.71
N ALA A 142 6.26 18.22 -12.15
CA ALA A 142 4.98 18.41 -12.82
C ALA A 142 4.57 19.89 -13.02
N GLU A 143 5.28 20.87 -12.41
CA GLU A 143 5.07 22.30 -12.69
C GLU A 143 5.68 22.71 -14.04
N GLU A 144 6.79 22.09 -14.40
CA GLU A 144 7.55 22.42 -15.59
C GLU A 144 7.19 21.51 -16.79
N ALA A 145 6.66 20.32 -16.51
CA ALA A 145 6.29 19.35 -17.51
C ALA A 145 4.93 19.67 -18.16
N HIS A 146 4.82 19.48 -19.47
CA HIS A 146 3.57 19.56 -20.22
C HIS A 146 2.96 18.17 -20.50
N SER A 147 3.80 17.15 -20.48
CA SER A 147 3.39 15.76 -20.69
C SER A 147 4.11 14.83 -19.74
N ALA A 148 3.42 13.74 -19.39
CA ALA A 148 3.94 12.69 -18.54
C ALA A 148 3.62 11.30 -19.09
N ILE A 149 4.56 10.37 -18.90
CA ILE A 149 4.31 8.95 -19.10
C ILE A 149 4.26 8.28 -17.70
N VAL A 150 3.22 7.49 -17.47
CA VAL A 150 3.09 6.66 -16.27
C VAL A 150 3.23 5.20 -16.69
N ILE A 151 4.22 4.52 -16.14
CA ILE A 151 4.56 3.14 -16.48
C ILE A 151 4.04 2.24 -15.36
N GLY A 152 3.01 1.46 -15.69
CA GLY A 152 2.27 0.58 -14.79
C GLY A 152 0.81 0.99 -14.61
N GLY A 153 -0.08 -0.01 -14.63
CA GLY A 153 -1.54 0.10 -14.48
C GLY A 153 -2.07 -0.31 -13.11
N SER A 154 -1.21 -0.42 -12.08
CA SER A 154 -1.59 -0.71 -10.70
C SER A 154 -2.18 0.53 -10.00
N PHE A 155 -2.50 0.42 -8.70
CA PHE A 155 -3.06 1.52 -7.91
C PHE A 155 -2.20 2.79 -7.96
N ILE A 156 -0.90 2.70 -7.66
CA ILE A 156 0.01 3.85 -7.64
C ILE A 156 0.08 4.52 -9.01
N GLY A 157 0.29 3.72 -10.07
CA GLY A 157 0.34 4.23 -11.44
C GLY A 157 -0.96 4.93 -11.83
N SER A 158 -2.09 4.27 -11.62
CA SER A 158 -3.39 4.84 -12.03
C SER A 158 -3.77 6.08 -11.20
N GLU A 159 -3.56 6.07 -9.88
CA GLU A 159 -3.79 7.26 -9.04
C GLU A 159 -2.91 8.44 -9.47
N THR A 160 -1.64 8.16 -9.79
CA THR A 160 -0.70 9.19 -10.24
C THR A 160 -1.09 9.73 -11.62
N ALA A 161 -1.46 8.85 -12.56
CA ALA A 161 -1.96 9.24 -13.88
C ALA A 161 -3.18 10.16 -13.79
N ALA A 162 -4.18 9.78 -12.98
CA ALA A 162 -5.37 10.60 -12.74
C ALA A 162 -5.03 11.95 -12.10
N SER A 163 -4.11 11.98 -11.14
CA SER A 163 -3.72 13.22 -10.45
C SER A 163 -2.91 14.15 -11.34
N LEU A 164 -1.96 13.65 -12.12
CA LEU A 164 -1.19 14.44 -13.09
C LEU A 164 -2.09 14.99 -14.21
N HIS A 165 -3.03 14.18 -14.69
CA HIS A 165 -4.01 14.64 -15.67
C HIS A 165 -4.90 15.75 -15.08
N THR A 166 -5.38 15.61 -13.86
CA THR A 166 -6.14 16.65 -13.14
C THR A 166 -5.35 17.95 -12.99
N ARG A 167 -4.02 17.88 -12.90
CA ARG A 167 -3.12 19.05 -12.91
C ARG A 167 -2.93 19.67 -14.29
N GLY A 168 -3.50 19.09 -15.36
CA GLY A 168 -3.47 19.61 -16.72
C GLY A 168 -2.34 19.10 -17.60
N LEU A 169 -1.62 18.05 -17.18
CA LEU A 169 -0.62 17.40 -18.05
C LEU A 169 -1.30 16.50 -19.08
N ALA A 170 -0.74 16.42 -20.27
CA ALA A 170 -1.04 15.34 -21.21
C ALA A 170 -0.42 14.04 -20.66
N VAL A 171 -1.24 13.06 -20.32
CA VAL A 171 -0.78 11.83 -19.68
C VAL A 171 -0.97 10.63 -20.58
N THR A 172 0.11 9.87 -20.83
CA THR A 172 0.05 8.53 -21.39
C THR A 172 0.32 7.53 -20.29
N GLN A 173 -0.62 6.59 -20.04
CA GLN A 173 -0.42 5.47 -19.13
C GLN A 173 -0.17 4.19 -19.91
N VAL A 174 0.98 3.56 -19.67
CA VAL A 174 1.42 2.32 -20.33
C VAL A 174 1.34 1.17 -19.34
N GLU A 175 0.62 0.12 -19.71
CA GLU A 175 0.48 -1.11 -18.93
C GLU A 175 0.77 -2.33 -19.79
N MET A 176 1.67 -3.19 -19.32
CA MET A 176 2.08 -4.42 -19.99
C MET A 176 0.93 -5.46 -20.03
N GLY A 177 0.08 -5.45 -19.01
CA GLY A 177 -1.08 -6.31 -18.93
C GLY A 177 -2.26 -5.84 -19.81
N PRO A 178 -3.30 -6.67 -19.91
CA PRO A 178 -4.45 -6.40 -20.78
C PRO A 178 -5.45 -5.41 -20.17
N THR A 179 -5.24 -4.94 -18.94
CA THR A 179 -6.20 -4.08 -18.23
C THR A 179 -5.52 -3.22 -17.16
N LEU A 180 -6.22 -2.19 -16.67
CA LEU A 180 -5.83 -1.45 -15.47
C LEU A 180 -6.33 -2.16 -14.21
N MET A 181 -5.56 -2.05 -13.13
CA MET A 181 -5.91 -2.56 -11.79
C MET A 181 -6.36 -4.02 -11.76
N PRO A 182 -5.56 -4.97 -12.32
CA PRO A 182 -5.91 -6.39 -12.30
C PRO A 182 -6.11 -6.93 -10.87
N GLN A 183 -5.54 -6.26 -9.86
CA GLN A 183 -5.67 -6.61 -8.43
C GLN A 183 -7.11 -6.46 -7.91
N LEU A 184 -7.99 -5.73 -8.62
CA LEU A 184 -9.41 -5.68 -8.30
C LEU A 184 -10.12 -7.02 -8.55
N ALA A 185 -9.50 -7.93 -9.31
CA ALA A 185 -10.06 -9.24 -9.68
C ALA A 185 -11.51 -9.18 -10.19
N CYS A 186 -11.87 -8.09 -10.88
CA CYS A 186 -13.18 -7.84 -11.45
C CYS A 186 -13.02 -7.30 -12.89
N PRO A 187 -12.96 -8.17 -13.91
CA PRO A 187 -12.65 -7.79 -15.29
C PRO A 187 -13.59 -6.73 -15.87
N ASP A 188 -14.89 -6.84 -15.58
CA ASP A 188 -15.89 -5.88 -16.08
C ASP A 188 -15.62 -4.48 -15.50
N LEU A 189 -15.33 -4.38 -14.19
CA LEU A 189 -14.96 -3.12 -13.56
C LEU A 189 -13.64 -2.56 -14.11
N SER A 190 -12.65 -3.44 -14.33
CA SER A 190 -11.37 -3.03 -14.92
C SER A 190 -11.55 -2.47 -16.34
N ALA A 191 -12.45 -3.05 -17.14
CA ALA A 191 -12.81 -2.51 -18.45
C ALA A 191 -13.49 -1.12 -18.35
N GLU A 192 -14.43 -0.95 -17.41
CA GLU A 192 -15.06 0.36 -17.15
C GLU A 192 -14.04 1.42 -16.69
N LEU A 193 -13.04 1.03 -15.90
CA LEU A 193 -11.95 1.92 -15.50
C LEU A 193 -11.09 2.38 -16.69
N VAL A 194 -10.77 1.48 -17.62
CA VAL A 194 -10.05 1.85 -18.86
C VAL A 194 -10.85 2.89 -19.66
N GLU A 195 -12.14 2.66 -19.83
CA GLU A 195 -13.01 3.61 -20.54
C GLU A 195 -13.15 4.94 -19.79
N LEU A 196 -13.19 4.92 -18.45
CA LEU A 196 -13.16 6.14 -17.65
C LEU A 196 -11.89 6.96 -17.92
N TYR A 197 -10.70 6.34 -17.87
CA TYR A 197 -9.43 7.04 -18.10
C TYR A 197 -9.36 7.65 -19.50
N ARG A 198 -9.81 6.90 -20.53
CA ARG A 198 -9.89 7.40 -21.91
C ARG A 198 -10.89 8.56 -22.06
N ALA A 199 -12.04 8.45 -21.43
CA ALA A 199 -13.06 9.50 -21.46
C ALA A 199 -12.63 10.79 -20.76
N GLU A 200 -11.83 10.67 -19.68
CA GLU A 200 -11.21 11.82 -19.00
C GLU A 200 -10.06 12.42 -19.84
N GLY A 201 -9.52 11.73 -20.83
CA GLY A 201 -8.47 12.23 -21.72
C GLY A 201 -7.07 11.67 -21.48
N VAL A 202 -6.94 10.60 -20.69
CA VAL A 202 -5.66 9.87 -20.54
C VAL A 202 -5.48 8.92 -21.73
N ASP A 203 -4.30 8.95 -22.38
CA ASP A 203 -3.92 7.96 -23.39
C ASP A 203 -3.53 6.65 -22.71
N VAL A 204 -4.44 5.66 -22.69
CA VAL A 204 -4.22 4.35 -22.05
C VAL A 204 -3.78 3.33 -23.09
N ARG A 205 -2.56 2.83 -22.94
CA ARG A 205 -1.93 1.80 -23.77
C ARG A 205 -1.77 0.52 -22.98
N LEU A 206 -2.62 -0.46 -23.28
CA LEU A 206 -2.63 -1.79 -22.68
C LEU A 206 -1.86 -2.78 -23.55
N GLY A 207 -1.31 -3.84 -22.97
CA GLY A 207 -0.51 -4.83 -23.67
C GLY A 207 0.76 -4.23 -24.27
N THR A 208 1.27 -3.14 -23.70
CA THR A 208 2.38 -2.34 -24.22
C THR A 208 3.48 -2.25 -23.17
N GLN A 209 4.72 -2.47 -23.56
CA GLN A 209 5.89 -2.40 -22.70
C GLN A 209 6.81 -1.25 -23.13
N VAL A 210 7.34 -0.52 -22.14
CA VAL A 210 8.42 0.45 -22.38
C VAL A 210 9.74 -0.32 -22.52
N GLU A 211 10.44 -0.14 -23.63
CA GLU A 211 11.76 -0.74 -23.89
C GLU A 211 12.92 0.21 -23.56
N GLU A 212 12.68 1.52 -23.65
CA GLU A 212 13.70 2.54 -23.44
C GLU A 212 13.05 3.87 -23.04
N LEU A 213 13.66 4.56 -22.07
CA LEU A 213 13.40 5.96 -21.81
C LEU A 213 14.42 6.80 -22.59
N THR A 214 13.92 7.66 -23.48
CA THR A 214 14.74 8.44 -24.39
C THR A 214 15.08 9.81 -23.80
N GLY A 215 16.26 10.34 -24.12
CA GLY A 215 16.71 11.60 -23.55
C GLY A 215 17.55 12.45 -24.48
N ASN A 216 17.64 13.74 -24.15
CA ASN A 216 18.60 14.67 -24.73
C ASN A 216 19.65 15.03 -23.67
N GLY A 217 20.83 14.42 -23.79
CA GLY A 217 21.80 14.43 -22.72
C GLY A 217 21.31 13.68 -21.49
N ARG A 218 21.08 14.37 -20.37
CA ARG A 218 20.58 13.77 -19.12
C ARG A 218 19.09 13.97 -18.89
N LEU A 219 18.39 14.72 -19.74
CA LEU A 219 16.99 15.07 -19.55
C LEU A 219 16.10 14.09 -20.34
N LEU A 220 15.05 13.61 -19.69
CA LEU A 220 14.01 12.80 -20.32
C LEU A 220 13.31 13.59 -21.43
N THR A 221 13.07 12.95 -22.57
CA THR A 221 12.28 13.51 -23.69
C THR A 221 11.17 12.58 -24.14
N GLY A 222 11.13 11.34 -23.65
CA GLY A 222 10.09 10.39 -24.01
C GLY A 222 10.42 8.95 -23.65
N ALA A 223 9.64 8.06 -24.21
CA ALA A 223 9.82 6.62 -24.10
C ALA A 223 9.56 5.93 -25.44
N ARG A 224 10.30 4.87 -25.73
CA ARG A 224 10.03 3.97 -26.86
C ARG A 224 9.38 2.69 -26.35
N THR A 225 8.31 2.30 -26.99
CA THR A 225 7.51 1.11 -26.66
C THR A 225 7.85 -0.07 -27.56
N ASP A 226 7.48 -1.29 -27.17
CA ASP A 226 7.79 -2.56 -27.85
C ASP A 226 7.11 -2.71 -29.23
N ASP A 227 6.07 -1.93 -29.51
CA ASP A 227 5.45 -1.78 -30.84
C ASP A 227 6.22 -0.82 -31.76
N GLY A 228 7.31 -0.22 -31.26
CA GLY A 228 8.18 0.71 -31.98
C GLY A 228 7.69 2.16 -31.98
N GLU A 229 6.60 2.47 -31.29
CA GLU A 229 6.13 3.85 -31.14
C GLU A 229 7.00 4.64 -30.15
N THR A 230 6.91 5.97 -30.25
CA THR A 230 7.56 6.88 -29.32
C THR A 230 6.51 7.75 -28.64
N VAL A 231 6.56 7.80 -27.33
CA VAL A 231 5.73 8.67 -26.47
C VAL A 231 6.59 9.85 -26.06
N GLU A 232 6.20 11.06 -26.41
CA GLU A 232 6.87 12.27 -25.93
C GLU A 232 6.46 12.54 -24.48
N ALA A 233 7.43 12.63 -23.57
CA ALA A 233 7.19 12.91 -22.15
C ALA A 233 8.41 13.57 -21.50
N TYR A 234 8.16 14.55 -20.64
CA TYR A 234 9.17 15.26 -19.87
C TYR A 234 9.19 14.87 -18.39
N LEU A 235 8.23 14.05 -18.00
CA LEU A 235 8.10 13.44 -16.69
C LEU A 235 7.72 11.96 -16.88
N ALA A 236 8.44 11.04 -16.25
CA ALA A 236 8.12 9.62 -16.22
C ALA A 236 7.93 9.17 -14.77
N ILE A 237 6.82 8.48 -14.52
CA ILE A 237 6.54 7.85 -13.23
C ILE A 237 6.58 6.34 -13.40
N VAL A 238 7.44 5.68 -12.62
CA VAL A 238 7.61 4.24 -12.63
C VAL A 238 6.81 3.62 -11.48
N GLY A 239 5.73 2.93 -11.82
CA GLY A 239 4.81 2.26 -10.89
C GLY A 239 4.66 0.77 -11.17
N VAL A 240 5.78 0.04 -11.29
CA VAL A 240 5.85 -1.38 -11.69
C VAL A 240 5.88 -2.36 -10.51
N GLY A 241 5.36 -1.95 -9.37
CA GLY A 241 5.29 -2.72 -8.14
C GLY A 241 6.40 -2.38 -7.15
N VAL A 242 6.38 -3.09 -6.02
CA VAL A 242 7.34 -2.91 -4.92
C VAL A 242 7.96 -4.25 -4.53
N GLU A 243 9.02 -4.19 -3.75
CA GLU A 243 9.65 -5.36 -3.11
C GLU A 243 9.85 -5.07 -1.62
N PRO A 244 9.65 -6.07 -0.74
CA PRO A 244 9.81 -5.89 0.70
C PRO A 244 11.26 -5.65 1.08
N ASN A 245 11.50 -4.78 2.07
CA ASN A 245 12.84 -4.50 2.60
C ASN A 245 13.21 -5.56 3.65
N VAL A 246 13.67 -6.71 3.21
CA VAL A 246 13.95 -7.90 4.05
C VAL A 246 15.42 -8.06 4.46
N GLU A 247 16.33 -7.29 3.88
CA GLU A 247 17.78 -7.51 3.95
C GLU A 247 18.27 -7.57 5.40
N LEU A 248 17.83 -6.63 6.25
CA LEU A 248 18.21 -6.61 7.67
C LEU A 248 17.75 -7.87 8.41
N ALA A 249 16.55 -8.35 8.12
CA ALA A 249 16.02 -9.56 8.73
C ALA A 249 16.71 -10.83 8.21
N GLU A 250 16.96 -10.89 6.90
CA GLU A 250 17.65 -12.00 6.24
C GLU A 250 19.09 -12.15 6.75
N GLU A 251 19.84 -11.03 6.81
CA GLU A 251 21.22 -11.01 7.33
C GLU A 251 21.29 -11.37 8.82
N ALA A 252 20.24 -11.05 9.58
CA ALA A 252 20.11 -11.46 10.99
C ALA A 252 19.69 -12.93 11.16
N GLY A 253 19.33 -13.63 10.07
CA GLY A 253 18.96 -15.05 10.07
C GLY A 253 17.47 -15.31 10.30
N ALA A 254 16.59 -14.34 10.07
CA ALA A 254 15.15 -14.56 10.07
C ALA A 254 14.68 -15.36 8.85
N ASP A 255 13.57 -16.08 9.00
CA ASP A 255 12.92 -16.79 7.90
C ASP A 255 12.27 -15.79 6.92
N ILE A 256 12.67 -15.91 5.63
CA ILE A 256 12.17 -15.03 4.55
C ILE A 256 11.44 -15.86 3.49
N ASP A 257 10.23 -15.41 3.13
CA ASP A 257 9.46 -15.93 1.99
C ASP A 257 8.51 -14.83 1.48
N ASP A 258 8.90 -14.10 0.43
CA ASP A 258 8.21 -12.88 -0.05
C ASP A 258 7.86 -11.92 1.11
N GLY A 259 8.83 -11.65 1.98
CA GLY A 259 8.70 -10.89 3.22
C GLY A 259 9.24 -11.64 4.42
N VAL A 260 9.28 -10.99 5.57
CA VAL A 260 9.68 -11.60 6.84
C VAL A 260 8.54 -12.47 7.34
N VAL A 261 8.79 -13.79 7.47
CA VAL A 261 7.78 -14.74 7.93
C VAL A 261 7.50 -14.53 9.42
N VAL A 262 6.23 -14.38 9.76
CA VAL A 262 5.79 -14.22 11.16
C VAL A 262 4.66 -15.19 11.51
N ASP A 263 4.48 -15.44 12.79
CA ASP A 263 3.35 -16.18 13.33
C ASP A 263 2.10 -15.28 13.51
N GLU A 264 1.03 -15.84 14.08
CA GLU A 264 -0.23 -15.13 14.36
C GLU A 264 -0.11 -14.02 15.41
N ARG A 265 1.06 -13.86 16.03
CA ARG A 265 1.42 -12.81 16.97
C ARG A 265 2.49 -11.86 16.42
N PHE A 266 2.74 -11.92 15.12
CA PHE A 266 3.77 -11.14 14.43
C PHE A 266 5.21 -11.41 14.89
N ARG A 267 5.49 -12.55 15.56
CA ARG A 267 6.84 -12.95 15.94
C ARG A 267 7.55 -13.57 14.76
N THR A 268 8.79 -13.18 14.54
CA THR A 268 9.70 -13.79 13.56
C THR A 268 10.29 -15.10 14.12
N SER A 269 11.17 -15.76 13.35
CA SER A 269 11.98 -16.89 13.83
C SER A 269 13.09 -16.48 14.81
N LEU A 270 13.38 -15.18 14.92
CA LEU A 270 14.35 -14.64 15.88
C LEU A 270 13.68 -14.36 17.23
N GLN A 271 14.43 -14.57 18.32
CA GLN A 271 13.94 -14.32 19.66
C GLN A 271 13.72 -12.80 19.88
N ASP A 272 12.57 -12.44 20.46
CA ASP A 272 12.17 -11.06 20.82
C ASP A 272 12.15 -10.10 19.63
N VAL A 273 12.05 -10.64 18.39
CA VAL A 273 11.94 -9.87 17.14
C VAL A 273 10.60 -10.12 16.47
N TYR A 274 9.91 -9.03 16.15
CA TYR A 274 8.61 -8.99 15.48
C TYR A 274 8.74 -8.33 14.11
N ALA A 275 7.77 -8.58 13.20
CA ALA A 275 7.66 -7.80 11.96
C ALA A 275 6.21 -7.46 11.65
N ILE A 276 5.97 -6.22 11.17
CA ILE A 276 4.63 -5.68 10.85
C ILE A 276 4.65 -4.81 9.59
N GLY A 277 3.47 -4.57 9.03
CA GLY A 277 3.28 -3.76 7.83
C GLY A 277 3.68 -4.49 6.55
N ASP A 278 4.07 -3.74 5.52
CA ASP A 278 4.30 -4.28 4.18
C ASP A 278 5.44 -5.30 4.10
N VAL A 279 6.34 -5.34 5.08
CA VAL A 279 7.44 -6.31 5.14
C VAL A 279 7.00 -7.67 5.68
N ALA A 280 5.91 -7.72 6.48
CA ALA A 280 5.50 -8.92 7.19
C ALA A 280 4.69 -9.87 6.31
N ARG A 281 5.12 -11.15 6.26
CA ARG A 281 4.34 -12.25 5.71
C ARG A 281 3.70 -13.02 6.85
N TYR A 282 2.41 -12.87 7.03
CA TYR A 282 1.66 -13.30 8.20
C TYR A 282 0.51 -14.26 7.84
N PRO A 283 0.06 -15.11 8.78
CA PRO A 283 -1.13 -15.93 8.57
C PRO A 283 -2.38 -15.05 8.63
N ASP A 284 -2.99 -14.81 7.47
CA ASP A 284 -4.22 -14.03 7.35
C ASP A 284 -5.37 -14.74 8.07
N PRO A 285 -5.99 -14.14 9.09
CA PRO A 285 -7.05 -14.80 9.88
C PRO A 285 -8.29 -15.13 9.09
N THR A 286 -8.53 -14.44 7.97
CA THR A 286 -9.72 -14.65 7.12
C THR A 286 -9.55 -15.84 6.19
N SER A 287 -8.37 -16.00 5.61
CA SER A 287 -8.09 -17.06 4.62
C SER A 287 -7.28 -18.23 5.19
N GLY A 288 -6.62 -18.06 6.33
CA GLY A 288 -5.67 -19.02 6.91
C GLY A 288 -4.38 -19.19 6.10
N ARG A 289 -4.17 -18.38 5.06
CA ARG A 289 -2.99 -18.45 4.18
C ARG A 289 -1.91 -17.52 4.70
N GLN A 290 -0.65 -17.93 4.53
CA GLN A 290 0.48 -17.02 4.68
C GLN A 290 0.49 -16.03 3.50
N ARG A 291 0.41 -14.74 3.79
CA ARG A 291 0.41 -13.69 2.75
C ARG A 291 1.02 -12.39 3.25
N ARG A 292 1.42 -11.55 2.32
CA ARG A 292 1.91 -10.20 2.54
C ARG A 292 0.95 -9.22 1.87
N ILE A 293 0.56 -8.17 2.58
CA ILE A 293 -0.41 -7.17 2.10
C ILE A 293 0.20 -5.79 2.25
N GLU A 294 0.31 -5.07 1.12
CA GLU A 294 0.95 -3.75 1.00
C GLU A 294 -0.10 -2.62 1.05
N HIS A 295 -1.04 -2.68 1.99
CA HIS A 295 -2.10 -1.68 2.10
C HIS A 295 -1.96 -0.86 3.38
N TRP A 296 -2.27 0.42 3.26
CA TRP A 296 -2.26 1.37 4.38
C TRP A 296 -3.06 0.86 5.59
N THR A 297 -4.29 0.38 5.36
CA THR A 297 -5.14 -0.15 6.44
C THR A 297 -4.59 -1.40 7.09
N ASN A 298 -3.87 -2.25 6.35
CA ASN A 298 -3.19 -3.43 6.89
C ASN A 298 -2.03 -3.03 7.80
N ALA A 299 -1.19 -2.08 7.35
CA ALA A 299 -0.09 -1.55 8.15
C ALA A 299 -0.61 -0.86 9.44
N ASP A 300 -1.70 -0.09 9.34
CA ASP A 300 -2.37 0.54 10.48
C ASP A 300 -2.91 -0.49 11.46
N ALA A 301 -3.66 -1.49 10.98
CA ALA A 301 -4.25 -2.53 11.81
C ALA A 301 -3.20 -3.40 12.51
N GLN A 302 -2.13 -3.79 11.81
CA GLN A 302 -1.04 -4.57 12.40
C GLN A 302 -0.27 -3.76 13.44
N GLY A 303 0.04 -2.49 13.14
CA GLY A 303 0.68 -1.58 14.09
C GLY A 303 -0.14 -1.44 15.38
N ALA A 304 -1.41 -1.10 15.24
CA ALA A 304 -2.33 -0.97 16.37
C ALA A 304 -2.48 -2.28 17.17
N HIS A 305 -2.60 -3.41 16.47
CA HIS A 305 -2.70 -4.71 17.14
C HIS A 305 -1.45 -5.06 17.95
N LEU A 306 -0.25 -4.94 17.32
CA LEU A 306 0.99 -5.25 18.03
C LEU A 306 1.25 -4.27 19.19
N GLY A 307 0.89 -2.98 19.03
CA GLY A 307 0.95 -2.01 20.14
C GLY A 307 0.14 -2.46 21.35
N ARG A 308 -1.13 -2.87 21.15
CA ARG A 308 -1.96 -3.44 22.21
C ARG A 308 -1.39 -4.73 22.81
N GLN A 309 -0.86 -5.61 21.94
CA GLN A 309 -0.27 -6.88 22.36
C GLN A 309 0.94 -6.66 23.28
N LEU A 310 1.85 -5.75 22.90
CA LEU A 310 3.03 -5.41 23.71
C LEU A 310 2.63 -4.70 25.02
N ALA A 311 1.51 -3.99 25.05
CA ALA A 311 0.91 -3.44 26.28
C ALA A 311 0.13 -4.48 27.10
N GLY A 312 0.16 -5.77 26.73
CA GLY A 312 -0.41 -6.87 27.50
C GLY A 312 -1.74 -7.43 27.01
N SER A 313 -2.29 -6.96 25.90
CA SER A 313 -3.48 -7.55 25.28
C SER A 313 -3.21 -8.97 24.81
N ARG A 314 -4.21 -9.85 24.98
CA ARG A 314 -4.20 -11.24 24.49
C ARG A 314 -5.16 -11.48 23.35
N ALA A 315 -5.79 -10.44 22.84
CA ALA A 315 -6.69 -10.55 21.69
C ALA A 315 -5.94 -11.16 20.49
N ALA A 316 -6.62 -11.98 19.71
CA ALA A 316 -6.08 -12.45 18.44
C ALA A 316 -6.18 -11.34 17.41
N TYR A 317 -5.27 -11.33 16.41
CA TYR A 317 -5.41 -10.50 15.23
C TYR A 317 -6.52 -11.08 14.35
N ASP A 318 -7.51 -10.25 14.02
CA ASP A 318 -8.69 -10.67 13.25
C ASP A 318 -9.12 -9.64 12.19
N ALA A 319 -8.24 -8.70 11.84
CA ALA A 319 -8.57 -7.67 10.87
C ALA A 319 -8.85 -8.28 9.48
N LEU A 320 -10.00 -7.92 8.92
CA LEU A 320 -10.28 -8.16 7.51
C LEU A 320 -9.47 -7.16 6.68
N PRO A 321 -8.74 -7.60 5.64
CA PRO A 321 -8.08 -6.67 4.74
C PRO A 321 -9.11 -5.74 4.07
N VAL A 322 -8.88 -4.44 4.20
CA VAL A 322 -9.70 -3.41 3.55
C VAL A 322 -8.74 -2.38 2.98
N PHE A 323 -8.98 -1.91 1.78
CA PHE A 323 -8.25 -0.76 1.25
C PHE A 323 -9.15 0.09 0.36
N PHE A 324 -8.66 1.28 0.01
CA PHE A 324 -9.38 2.16 -0.88
C PHE A 324 -8.44 2.82 -1.89
N THR A 325 -8.99 3.13 -3.05
CA THR A 325 -8.36 3.98 -4.05
C THR A 325 -9.30 5.12 -4.44
N GLN A 326 -8.74 6.19 -4.99
CA GLN A 326 -9.54 7.32 -5.48
C GLN A 326 -9.04 7.74 -6.87
N LEU A 327 -9.94 7.72 -7.85
CA LEU A 327 -9.66 7.94 -9.26
C LEU A 327 -10.68 8.94 -9.81
N PHE A 328 -10.24 10.10 -10.28
CA PHE A 328 -11.14 11.15 -10.80
C PHE A 328 -12.33 11.44 -9.88
N GLY A 329 -12.07 11.56 -8.57
CA GLY A 329 -13.09 11.81 -7.54
C GLY A 329 -13.90 10.59 -7.10
N ARG A 330 -13.78 9.44 -7.76
CA ARG A 330 -14.47 8.19 -7.41
C ARG A 330 -13.65 7.39 -6.40
N LYS A 331 -14.21 7.15 -5.22
CA LYS A 331 -13.57 6.33 -4.19
C LYS A 331 -14.07 4.88 -4.32
N LEU A 332 -13.16 3.97 -4.60
CA LEU A 332 -13.40 2.54 -4.58
C LEU A 332 -12.88 1.98 -3.26
N GLN A 333 -13.66 1.10 -2.63
CA GLN A 333 -13.25 0.36 -1.44
C GLN A 333 -13.24 -1.13 -1.77
N VAL A 334 -12.16 -1.81 -1.40
CA VAL A 334 -12.00 -3.25 -1.59
C VAL A 334 -11.94 -3.92 -0.23
N LEU A 335 -12.70 -4.99 -0.06
CA LEU A 335 -12.88 -5.73 1.17
C LEU A 335 -12.45 -7.18 0.95
N GLY A 336 -11.76 -7.77 1.92
CA GLY A 336 -11.41 -9.20 1.90
C GLY A 336 -10.24 -9.55 0.99
N ASP A 337 -10.32 -10.71 0.35
CA ASP A 337 -9.24 -11.34 -0.42
C ASP A 337 -9.62 -11.55 -1.89
N ALA A 338 -9.47 -10.49 -2.69
CA ALA A 338 -9.75 -10.52 -4.12
C ALA A 338 -8.86 -11.52 -4.89
N GLU A 339 -7.67 -11.90 -4.37
CA GLU A 339 -6.78 -12.87 -5.03
C GLU A 339 -7.38 -14.29 -5.06
N ARG A 340 -8.34 -14.58 -4.17
CA ARG A 340 -9.06 -15.87 -4.16
C ARG A 340 -10.24 -15.91 -5.11
N ALA A 341 -10.60 -14.79 -5.72
CA ALA A 341 -11.75 -14.74 -6.61
C ALA A 341 -11.53 -15.61 -7.86
N ALA A 342 -12.40 -16.59 -8.07
CA ALA A 342 -12.56 -17.31 -9.33
C ALA A 342 -13.57 -16.60 -10.25
N GLU A 343 -14.51 -15.88 -9.65
CA GLU A 343 -15.56 -15.12 -10.34
C GLU A 343 -15.75 -13.76 -9.63
N CYS A 344 -16.00 -12.70 -10.40
CA CYS A 344 -16.54 -11.44 -9.90
C CYS A 344 -17.92 -11.19 -10.53
N VAL A 345 -18.92 -11.00 -9.70
CA VAL A 345 -20.28 -10.62 -10.14
C VAL A 345 -20.46 -9.14 -9.90
N LEU A 346 -20.48 -8.34 -10.96
CA LEU A 346 -20.64 -6.89 -10.88
C LEU A 346 -22.09 -6.49 -10.94
N ARG A 347 -22.60 -5.86 -9.87
CA ARG A 347 -23.93 -5.25 -9.77
C ARG A 347 -23.82 -3.73 -9.86
N GLY A 348 -24.58 -3.10 -10.73
CA GLY A 348 -24.45 -1.66 -11.04
C GLY A 348 -23.24 -1.39 -11.91
N SER A 349 -22.84 -0.14 -12.05
CA SER A 349 -21.71 0.26 -12.88
C SER A 349 -21.01 1.51 -12.36
N LEU A 350 -19.77 1.72 -12.78
CA LEU A 350 -19.02 2.92 -12.48
C LEU A 350 -19.68 4.17 -13.13
N ALA A 351 -20.28 3.99 -14.30
CA ALA A 351 -20.99 5.06 -15.03
C ALA A 351 -22.24 5.53 -14.28
N GLU A 352 -22.94 4.63 -13.58
CA GLU A 352 -24.07 4.96 -12.72
C GLU A 352 -23.66 5.56 -11.38
N GLY A 353 -22.34 5.56 -11.07
CA GLY A 353 -21.78 6.10 -9.83
C GLY A 353 -22.03 5.22 -8.62
N ARG A 354 -22.47 3.97 -8.81
CA ARG A 354 -22.74 3.01 -7.75
C ARG A 354 -22.58 1.58 -8.25
N PHE A 355 -21.81 0.76 -7.52
CA PHE A 355 -21.69 -0.67 -7.83
C PHE A 355 -21.20 -1.49 -6.63
N ILE A 356 -21.42 -2.80 -6.71
CA ILE A 356 -20.81 -3.83 -5.88
C ILE A 356 -20.27 -4.93 -6.81
N GLY A 357 -18.95 -5.19 -6.79
CA GLY A 357 -18.35 -6.39 -7.35
C GLY A 357 -18.18 -7.43 -6.25
N PHE A 358 -18.91 -8.55 -6.33
CA PHE A 358 -18.82 -9.66 -5.38
C PHE A 358 -17.77 -10.64 -5.84
N HIS A 359 -16.75 -10.93 -5.03
CA HIS A 359 -15.69 -11.90 -5.33
C HIS A 359 -16.06 -13.25 -4.75
N LEU A 360 -16.26 -14.23 -5.63
CA LEU A 360 -16.58 -15.60 -5.26
C LEU A 360 -15.40 -16.52 -5.57
N ASP A 361 -15.03 -17.39 -4.63
CA ASP A 361 -14.03 -18.44 -4.87
C ASP A 361 -14.61 -19.64 -5.66
N GLU A 362 -13.78 -20.68 -5.92
CA GLU A 362 -14.19 -21.87 -6.67
C GLU A 362 -15.35 -22.61 -6.01
N GLU A 363 -15.47 -22.54 -4.69
CA GLU A 363 -16.59 -23.12 -3.93
C GLU A 363 -17.76 -22.13 -3.77
N ARG A 364 -17.75 -21.02 -4.52
CA ARG A 364 -18.77 -19.97 -4.51
C ARG A 364 -18.94 -19.28 -3.15
N ARG A 365 -17.93 -19.30 -2.31
CA ARG A 365 -17.92 -18.52 -1.06
C ARG A 365 -17.59 -17.05 -1.37
N LEU A 366 -18.28 -16.14 -0.72
CA LEU A 366 -17.96 -14.73 -0.78
C LEU A 366 -16.64 -14.49 -0.01
N VAL A 367 -15.58 -14.17 -0.73
CA VAL A 367 -14.22 -14.00 -0.19
C VAL A 367 -13.75 -12.54 -0.22
N GLY A 368 -14.42 -11.69 -0.95
CA GLY A 368 -14.13 -10.28 -1.05
C GLY A 368 -15.22 -9.51 -1.78
N ALA A 369 -15.08 -8.21 -1.80
CA ALA A 369 -15.93 -7.32 -2.59
C ALA A 369 -15.19 -6.04 -2.97
N VAL A 370 -15.59 -5.42 -4.08
CA VAL A 370 -15.20 -4.05 -4.44
C VAL A 370 -16.46 -3.19 -4.55
N ILE A 371 -16.47 -2.02 -3.90
CA ILE A 371 -17.66 -1.17 -3.83
C ILE A 371 -17.35 0.28 -4.16
N HIS A 372 -18.36 0.96 -4.73
CA HIS A 372 -18.38 2.40 -4.94
C HIS A 372 -19.80 2.93 -4.78
N GLY A 373 -19.95 4.15 -4.20
CA GLY A 373 -21.24 4.82 -4.07
C GLY A 373 -22.18 4.15 -3.06
N GLU A 374 -21.74 3.14 -2.32
CA GLU A 374 -22.53 2.44 -1.32
C GLU A 374 -22.46 3.10 0.07
N SER A 375 -23.45 2.83 0.90
CA SER A 375 -23.47 3.31 2.29
C SER A 375 -22.51 2.52 3.16
N ALA A 376 -22.10 3.10 4.31
CA ALA A 376 -21.25 2.40 5.28
C ALA A 376 -21.91 1.11 5.82
N ASP A 377 -23.24 1.06 5.92
CA ASP A 377 -23.95 -0.13 6.37
C ASP A 377 -23.79 -1.30 5.40
N VAL A 378 -23.73 -1.03 4.08
CA VAL A 378 -23.47 -2.06 3.06
C VAL A 378 -22.06 -2.60 3.19
N ALA A 379 -21.07 -1.74 3.44
CA ALA A 379 -19.69 -2.18 3.67
C ALA A 379 -19.58 -3.10 4.89
N VAL A 380 -20.19 -2.72 6.02
CA VAL A 380 -20.23 -3.54 7.26
C VAL A 380 -20.93 -4.87 7.02
N GLU A 381 -22.04 -4.88 6.28
CA GLU A 381 -22.76 -6.11 5.93
C GLU A 381 -21.90 -7.04 5.06
N LEU A 382 -21.19 -6.51 4.06
CA LEU A 382 -20.27 -7.27 3.24
C LEU A 382 -19.11 -7.84 4.05
N GLU A 383 -18.54 -7.07 4.99
CA GLU A 383 -17.49 -7.55 5.89
C GLU A 383 -17.96 -8.76 6.71
N ASP A 384 -19.17 -8.73 7.29
CA ASP A 384 -19.73 -9.87 8.04
C ASP A 384 -19.90 -11.10 7.14
N LEU A 385 -20.46 -10.92 5.95
CA LEU A 385 -20.65 -12.02 4.99
C LEU A 385 -19.33 -12.64 4.54
N ILE A 386 -18.29 -11.81 4.28
CA ILE A 386 -16.95 -12.28 3.91
C ILE A 386 -16.32 -13.05 5.07
N ARG A 387 -16.38 -12.53 6.31
CA ARG A 387 -15.85 -13.21 7.50
C ARG A 387 -16.48 -14.58 7.72
N ARG A 388 -17.76 -14.71 7.41
CA ARG A 388 -18.52 -15.98 7.50
C ARG A 388 -18.32 -16.88 6.29
N ALA A 389 -17.59 -16.43 5.25
CA ALA A 389 -17.39 -17.12 4.00
C ALA A 389 -18.72 -17.72 3.45
N VAL A 390 -19.76 -16.86 3.37
CA VAL A 390 -21.10 -17.31 2.99
C VAL A 390 -21.09 -17.86 1.58
N VAL A 391 -21.69 -19.04 1.39
CA VAL A 391 -21.85 -19.67 0.07
C VAL A 391 -23.01 -19.00 -0.67
N VAL A 392 -22.77 -18.65 -1.93
CA VAL A 392 -23.78 -18.03 -2.82
C VAL A 392 -24.30 -19.07 -3.78
N ASP A 393 -25.51 -19.59 -3.54
CA ASP A 393 -26.11 -20.64 -4.36
C ASP A 393 -26.51 -20.15 -5.76
N ASP A 394 -27.02 -18.91 -5.84
CA ASP A 394 -27.48 -18.30 -7.08
C ASP A 394 -26.87 -16.90 -7.28
N SER A 395 -25.83 -16.78 -8.12
CA SER A 395 -25.19 -15.50 -8.44
C SER A 395 -26.09 -14.52 -9.20
N VAL A 396 -27.16 -14.99 -9.85
CA VAL A 396 -28.11 -14.09 -10.53
C VAL A 396 -28.82 -13.16 -9.53
N ARG A 397 -29.07 -13.63 -8.31
CA ARG A 397 -29.64 -12.80 -7.24
C ARG A 397 -28.71 -11.66 -6.80
N LEU A 398 -27.39 -11.84 -6.93
CA LEU A 398 -26.43 -10.76 -6.64
C LEU A 398 -26.62 -9.55 -7.57
N LEU A 399 -27.20 -9.75 -8.76
CA LEU A 399 -27.48 -8.68 -9.73
C LEU A 399 -28.72 -7.86 -9.41
N ASP A 400 -29.59 -8.31 -8.49
CA ASP A 400 -30.81 -7.58 -8.13
C ASP A 400 -30.46 -6.38 -7.20
N GLU A 401 -30.56 -5.20 -7.75
CA GLU A 401 -30.25 -3.95 -7.03
C GLU A 401 -31.24 -3.61 -5.92
N ASN A 402 -32.41 -4.25 -5.88
CA ASN A 402 -33.40 -4.04 -4.83
C ASN A 402 -33.10 -4.85 -3.57
N LEU A 403 -32.19 -5.84 -3.65
CA LEU A 403 -31.79 -6.68 -2.52
C LEU A 403 -30.57 -6.12 -1.83
N ARG A 404 -30.57 -6.13 -0.50
CA ARG A 404 -29.33 -5.93 0.27
C ARG A 404 -28.38 -7.11 0.05
N PRO A 405 -27.06 -6.92 0.23
CA PRO A 405 -26.09 -8.04 0.07
C PRO A 405 -26.48 -9.28 0.85
N ALA A 406 -26.90 -9.17 2.11
CA ALA A 406 -27.32 -10.31 2.92
C ALA A 406 -28.57 -11.03 2.38
N GLU A 407 -29.50 -10.30 1.77
CA GLU A 407 -30.70 -10.89 1.14
C GLU A 407 -30.38 -11.56 -0.20
N ALA A 408 -29.38 -11.03 -0.90
CA ALA A 408 -28.95 -11.54 -2.20
C ALA A 408 -28.15 -12.86 -2.09
N VAL A 409 -27.37 -13.04 -1.01
CA VAL A 409 -26.53 -14.26 -0.79
C VAL A 409 -27.27 -15.41 -0.13
N VAL A 410 -28.43 -15.18 0.51
CA VAL A 410 -29.23 -16.22 1.14
C VAL A 410 -30.31 -16.72 0.19
N ALA A 411 -30.38 -18.05 -0.01
CA ALA A 411 -31.42 -18.71 -0.81
C ALA A 411 -32.76 -18.78 -0.07
#